data_4a0959498e36ea2380050e4c56e50bed
#
_entry.id   4a0959498e36ea2380050e4c56e50bed
#
_cell.length_a   1.000
_cell.length_b   1.000
_cell.length_c   1.000
_cell.angle_alpha   90.00
_cell.angle_beta   90.00
_cell.angle_gamma   90.00
#
_symmetry.space_group_name_H-M   'P 1'
#
loop_
_entity.id
_entity.type
_entity.pdbx_description
1 polymer ?
#
loop_
_entity_poly.entity_id
_entity_poly.type
_entity_poly.pdbx_seq_one_letter_code
_entity_poly.pdbx_strand_id
1 'polypeptide(L)'
;LIQELAGGKITGAVQDVYPTVVEPYTVEVTYEKINTLIGKDIPVETVKSILASLEMEIVSETAEGLTLHVPVYRIDVQRDVDVIEDILRIYGYNNVEFSDNVKSNLSYQTPTDRSWKLQNLISEQLCGCGFNEIMNNSLTRSAYYTDLSVYPEAHCVMLMNPLSADLNCMRQTLLFGGLESIEHNMKRKNGNVRFYEFGNCYDYNIDNKKEDETLAQFSEDYRLGIWVAGNRVENNWAHPDEKSSVYELKAYVENILARLGVDMKRVIFGNLTNDIYSSGLSITTGSGRQLGTMGIVSKKLRKMLDIDMEVYYAELSWTQLMKEIKKAKVTFSEISKFPAVKRDLALLLDKSVQFSEVEKIAKDSDRKLLKEVSLFDVYEGKNLPAGKKSYAVSFFMQDESKTLNDKQIDAIMKKIQTNLEQKLGAQLR
;
A
#
# COMPACT_ATOMS: atom_id res chain seq x y z
N LEU A 1 11.90 56.72 -20.59
CA LEU A 1 10.70 56.62 -19.74
C LEU A 1 10.76 57.58 -18.55
N ILE A 2 11.77 57.50 -17.64
CA ILE A 2 11.83 58.36 -16.44
C ILE A 2 11.94 59.86 -16.84
N GLN A 3 12.77 60.18 -17.81
CA GLN A 3 12.88 61.54 -18.33
C GLN A 3 11.57 62.02 -18.98
N GLU A 4 10.94 61.17 -19.74
CA GLU A 4 9.76 61.45 -20.53
C GLU A 4 8.49 61.55 -19.69
N LEU A 5 8.30 60.63 -18.73
CA LEU A 5 7.09 60.53 -17.93
C LEU A 5 7.19 61.30 -16.60
N ALA A 6 8.35 61.40 -15.99
CA ALA A 6 8.54 61.97 -14.67
C ALA A 6 9.37 63.27 -14.68
N GLY A 7 9.79 63.80 -15.83
CA GLY A 7 10.60 64.99 -15.95
C GLY A 7 12.01 64.90 -15.32
N GLY A 8 12.50 63.68 -15.06
CA GLY A 8 13.82 63.47 -14.45
C GLY A 8 14.96 63.86 -15.36
N LYS A 9 16.17 64.08 -14.77
CA LYS A 9 17.40 64.36 -15.52
C LYS A 9 18.49 63.35 -15.16
N ILE A 10 19.22 62.91 -16.16
CA ILE A 10 20.41 62.07 -15.96
C ILE A 10 21.51 62.98 -15.43
N THR A 11 22.03 62.71 -14.23
CA THR A 11 23.01 63.58 -13.52
C THR A 11 24.41 62.97 -13.47
N GLY A 12 24.63 61.77 -13.90
CA GLY A 12 25.94 61.11 -13.89
C GLY A 12 26.19 60.24 -15.12
N ALA A 13 27.38 59.72 -15.26
CA ALA A 13 27.73 58.76 -16.30
C ALA A 13 27.07 57.39 -16.01
N VAL A 14 26.83 56.59 -17.04
CA VAL A 14 26.40 55.23 -16.92
C VAL A 14 27.46 54.42 -16.17
N GLN A 15 27.05 53.73 -15.11
CA GLN A 15 27.89 52.77 -14.39
C GLN A 15 27.34 51.36 -14.66
N ASP A 16 28.20 50.53 -15.20
CA ASP A 16 27.91 49.11 -15.44
C ASP A 16 28.95 48.27 -14.69
N VAL A 17 28.49 47.47 -13.73
CA VAL A 17 29.32 46.59 -12.92
C VAL A 17 28.87 45.15 -13.17
N TYR A 18 29.59 44.47 -14.03
CA TYR A 18 29.30 43.10 -14.44
C TYR A 18 30.53 42.18 -14.18
N PRO A 19 30.77 41.81 -12.88
CA PRO A 19 32.01 41.15 -12.46
C PRO A 19 32.13 39.70 -12.96
N THR A 20 31.01 39.04 -13.21
CA THR A 20 30.99 37.66 -13.69
C THR A 20 30.14 37.58 -14.96
N VAL A 21 30.77 37.28 -16.07
CA VAL A 21 30.07 37.08 -17.35
C VAL A 21 29.24 35.82 -17.29
N VAL A 22 27.97 35.92 -17.65
CA VAL A 22 27.09 34.75 -17.78
C VAL A 22 27.24 34.22 -19.20
N GLU A 23 27.69 33.01 -19.33
CA GLU A 23 27.87 32.36 -20.63
C GLU A 23 26.50 31.80 -21.15
N PRO A 24 26.26 31.86 -22.47
CA PRO A 24 25.07 31.30 -23.06
C PRO A 24 25.06 29.77 -22.94
N TYR A 25 23.87 29.18 -22.82
CA TYR A 25 23.74 27.74 -22.88
C TYR A 25 24.02 27.23 -24.29
N THR A 26 24.90 26.22 -24.40
CA THR A 26 25.15 25.53 -25.65
C THR A 26 24.21 24.33 -25.76
N VAL A 27 23.36 24.32 -26.79
CA VAL A 27 22.36 23.28 -27.01
C VAL A 27 22.58 22.65 -28.38
N GLU A 28 22.68 21.31 -28.42
CA GLU A 28 22.73 20.55 -29.66
C GLU A 28 21.33 20.00 -29.97
N VAL A 29 20.85 20.21 -31.18
CA VAL A 29 19.54 19.73 -31.63
C VAL A 29 19.64 19.12 -33.03
N THR A 30 19.07 17.94 -33.23
CA THR A 30 19.04 17.27 -34.55
C THR A 30 17.73 17.53 -35.31
N TYR A 31 17.79 17.62 -36.61
CA TYR A 31 16.59 17.77 -37.49
C TYR A 31 15.65 16.58 -37.33
N GLU A 32 16.20 15.39 -37.22
CA GLU A 32 15.40 14.17 -36.99
C GLU A 32 14.60 14.30 -35.69
N LYS A 33 15.22 14.76 -34.59
CA LYS A 33 14.54 14.91 -33.30
C LYS A 33 13.47 15.99 -33.34
N ILE A 34 13.74 17.13 -34.04
CA ILE A 34 12.74 18.19 -34.24
C ILE A 34 11.53 17.60 -34.92
N ASN A 35 11.72 16.95 -36.08
CA ASN A 35 10.63 16.43 -36.89
C ASN A 35 9.87 15.29 -36.19
N THR A 36 10.60 14.39 -35.50
CA THR A 36 9.98 13.27 -34.77
C THR A 36 9.13 13.75 -33.58
N LEU A 37 9.63 14.71 -32.84
CA LEU A 37 8.94 15.20 -31.64
C LEU A 37 7.74 16.09 -32.00
N ILE A 38 7.89 16.93 -33.05
CA ILE A 38 6.78 17.76 -33.57
C ILE A 38 5.77 16.91 -34.32
N GLY A 39 6.21 15.83 -34.93
CA GLY A 39 5.35 14.95 -35.76
C GLY A 39 5.14 15.48 -37.18
N LYS A 40 5.96 16.43 -37.63
CA LYS A 40 5.92 17.00 -39.00
C LYS A 40 7.32 17.37 -39.46
N ASP A 41 7.60 17.13 -40.73
CA ASP A 41 8.84 17.56 -41.39
C ASP A 41 8.79 19.08 -41.62
N ILE A 42 9.61 19.82 -40.91
CA ILE A 42 9.75 21.27 -41.05
C ILE A 42 10.99 21.54 -41.89
N PRO A 43 10.90 22.36 -42.95
CA PRO A 43 12.06 22.71 -43.77
C PRO A 43 13.16 23.33 -42.92
N VAL A 44 14.40 22.92 -43.15
CA VAL A 44 15.58 23.41 -42.39
C VAL A 44 15.70 24.93 -42.40
N GLU A 45 15.43 25.59 -43.54
CA GLU A 45 15.44 27.06 -43.61
C GLU A 45 14.36 27.70 -42.72
N THR A 46 13.21 27.06 -42.57
CA THR A 46 12.16 27.51 -41.65
C THR A 46 12.63 27.40 -40.22
N VAL A 47 13.24 26.26 -39.83
CA VAL A 47 13.82 26.07 -38.48
C VAL A 47 14.85 27.16 -38.19
N LYS A 48 15.78 27.39 -39.09
CA LYS A 48 16.83 28.41 -38.96
C LYS A 48 16.24 29.82 -38.82
N SER A 49 15.23 30.13 -39.62
CA SER A 49 14.54 31.44 -39.55
C SER A 49 13.84 31.63 -38.20
N ILE A 50 13.23 30.60 -37.65
CA ILE A 50 12.59 30.64 -36.34
C ILE A 50 13.65 30.87 -35.28
N LEU A 51 14.74 30.09 -35.27
CA LEU A 51 15.83 30.23 -34.30
C LEU A 51 16.46 31.64 -34.32
N ALA A 52 16.66 32.18 -35.52
CA ALA A 52 17.17 33.54 -35.70
C ALA A 52 16.17 34.59 -35.15
N SER A 53 14.85 34.39 -35.31
CA SER A 53 13.83 35.29 -34.73
C SER A 53 13.77 35.23 -33.20
N LEU A 54 14.27 34.15 -32.62
CA LEU A 54 14.40 33.98 -31.14
C LEU A 54 15.78 34.39 -30.61
N GLU A 55 16.59 35.00 -31.46
CA GLU A 55 17.98 35.45 -31.13
C GLU A 55 18.91 34.28 -30.71
N MET A 56 18.59 33.06 -31.12
CA MET A 56 19.44 31.87 -30.90
C MET A 56 20.52 31.84 -31.99
N GLU A 57 21.80 31.95 -31.58
CA GLU A 57 22.93 31.94 -32.50
C GLU A 57 23.28 30.52 -32.92
N ILE A 58 23.38 30.30 -34.23
CA ILE A 58 23.83 29.00 -34.79
C ILE A 58 25.38 29.04 -34.81
N VAL A 59 25.98 28.29 -33.88
CA VAL A 59 27.45 28.18 -33.71
C VAL A 59 28.04 27.23 -34.75
N SER A 60 27.36 26.10 -34.99
CA SER A 60 27.75 25.14 -36.01
C SER A 60 26.54 24.49 -36.64
N GLU A 61 26.69 24.08 -37.93
CA GLU A 61 25.67 23.40 -38.67
C GLU A 61 26.29 22.12 -39.31
N THR A 62 25.58 21.03 -39.19
CA THR A 62 25.91 19.77 -39.85
C THR A 62 24.72 19.29 -40.70
N ALA A 63 24.92 18.25 -41.51
CA ALA A 63 23.81 17.65 -42.26
C ALA A 63 22.72 17.06 -41.32
N GLU A 64 23.05 16.76 -40.06
CA GLU A 64 22.19 16.10 -39.10
C GLU A 64 21.53 17.05 -38.10
N GLY A 65 22.13 18.25 -37.86
CA GLY A 65 21.60 19.16 -36.85
C GLY A 65 22.42 20.41 -36.65
N LEU A 66 22.09 21.13 -35.58
CA LEU A 66 22.62 22.44 -35.23
C LEU A 66 23.18 22.44 -33.79
N THR A 67 24.27 23.21 -33.58
CA THR A 67 24.69 23.60 -32.23
C THR A 67 24.35 25.08 -32.09
N LEU A 68 23.65 25.41 -30.99
CA LEU A 68 23.09 26.72 -30.74
C LEU A 68 23.68 27.32 -29.46
N HIS A 69 23.90 28.66 -29.48
CA HIS A 69 24.02 29.45 -28.27
C HIS A 69 22.65 30.08 -27.95
N VAL A 70 22.10 29.75 -26.81
CA VAL A 70 20.83 30.31 -26.32
C VAL A 70 21.11 31.59 -25.56
N PRO A 71 20.42 32.73 -25.84
CA PRO A 71 20.63 33.98 -25.17
C PRO A 71 20.52 33.84 -23.65
N VAL A 72 21.40 34.51 -22.90
CA VAL A 72 21.53 34.41 -21.43
C VAL A 72 20.27 34.80 -20.67
N TYR A 73 19.38 35.59 -21.26
CA TYR A 73 18.10 35.95 -20.66
C TYR A 73 17.02 34.86 -20.78
N ARG A 74 17.27 33.83 -21.61
CA ARG A 74 16.39 32.66 -21.78
C ARG A 74 16.82 31.54 -20.83
N ILE A 75 16.64 31.77 -19.53
CA ILE A 75 17.01 30.80 -18.49
C ILE A 75 16.17 29.52 -18.51
N ASP A 76 15.06 29.55 -19.21
CA ASP A 76 14.10 28.45 -19.38
C ASP A 76 14.52 27.46 -20.49
N VAL A 77 15.40 27.87 -21.41
CA VAL A 77 15.81 27.06 -22.59
C VAL A 77 17.23 26.53 -22.38
N GLN A 78 17.33 25.30 -21.89
CA GLN A 78 18.62 24.69 -21.55
C GLN A 78 18.85 23.35 -22.28
N ARG A 79 17.79 22.77 -22.86
CA ARG A 79 17.83 21.45 -23.50
C ARG A 79 17.30 21.55 -24.93
N ASP A 80 17.59 20.54 -25.71
CA ASP A 80 17.09 20.42 -27.08
C ASP A 80 15.55 20.41 -27.17
N VAL A 81 14.88 19.77 -26.19
CA VAL A 81 13.40 19.74 -26.15
C VAL A 81 12.79 21.12 -25.91
N ASP A 82 13.48 21.98 -25.15
CA ASP A 82 13.04 23.34 -24.89
C ASP A 82 13.14 24.19 -26.17
N VAL A 83 14.22 23.99 -26.96
CA VAL A 83 14.38 24.59 -28.30
C VAL A 83 13.30 24.10 -29.26
N ILE A 84 13.01 22.81 -29.26
CA ILE A 84 11.96 22.22 -30.12
C ILE A 84 10.58 22.78 -29.77
N GLU A 85 10.28 22.98 -28.49
CA GLU A 85 9.06 23.63 -28.03
C GLU A 85 8.92 25.03 -28.61
N ASP A 86 9.98 25.84 -28.54
CA ASP A 86 9.99 27.20 -29.11
C ASP A 86 9.82 27.19 -30.65
N ILE A 87 10.47 26.24 -31.34
CA ILE A 87 10.27 26.07 -32.81
C ILE A 87 8.80 25.78 -33.10
N LEU A 88 8.17 24.84 -32.39
CA LEU A 88 6.77 24.49 -32.59
C LEU A 88 5.85 25.66 -32.25
N ARG A 89 6.14 26.40 -31.21
CA ARG A 89 5.34 27.56 -30.80
C ARG A 89 5.32 28.67 -31.87
N ILE A 90 6.46 28.96 -32.47
CA ILE A 90 6.56 29.98 -33.54
C ILE A 90 6.03 29.43 -34.87
N TYR A 91 6.32 28.17 -35.18
CA TYR A 91 5.76 27.48 -36.33
C TYR A 91 4.23 27.46 -36.32
N GLY A 92 3.67 27.27 -35.13
CA GLY A 92 2.23 27.24 -34.86
C GLY A 92 1.67 25.83 -34.74
N TYR A 93 1.06 25.54 -33.61
CA TYR A 93 0.44 24.22 -33.32
C TYR A 93 -0.60 23.81 -34.34
N ASN A 94 -1.37 24.78 -34.90
CA ASN A 94 -2.41 24.51 -35.87
C ASN A 94 -1.88 24.13 -37.25
N ASN A 95 -0.56 24.28 -37.49
CA ASN A 95 0.09 23.91 -38.75
C ASN A 95 0.60 22.44 -38.71
N VAL A 96 0.40 21.74 -37.60
CA VAL A 96 0.72 20.31 -37.47
C VAL A 96 -0.56 19.51 -37.61
N GLU A 97 -0.63 18.69 -38.65
CA GLU A 97 -1.80 17.85 -38.94
C GLU A 97 -1.86 16.69 -37.95
N PHE A 98 -3.07 16.37 -37.49
CA PHE A 98 -3.29 15.15 -36.72
C PHE A 98 -3.31 13.95 -37.64
N SER A 99 -2.58 12.90 -37.28
CA SER A 99 -2.64 11.63 -38.01
C SER A 99 -3.98 10.93 -37.71
N ASP A 100 -4.64 10.42 -38.75
CA ASP A 100 -5.84 9.58 -38.60
C ASP A 100 -5.55 8.25 -37.90
N ASN A 101 -4.27 7.88 -37.78
CA ASN A 101 -3.84 6.64 -37.15
C ASN A 101 -2.91 6.90 -35.97
N VAL A 102 -3.32 6.45 -34.81
CA VAL A 102 -2.47 6.41 -33.61
C VAL A 102 -1.79 5.05 -33.53
N LYS A 103 -0.47 5.03 -33.72
CA LYS A 103 0.34 3.83 -33.44
C LYS A 103 0.64 3.75 -31.96
N SER A 104 -0.01 2.83 -31.25
CA SER A 104 0.24 2.57 -29.84
C SER A 104 0.54 1.09 -29.62
N ASN A 105 1.55 0.79 -28.82
CA ASN A 105 1.81 -0.57 -28.36
C ASN A 105 1.05 -0.82 -27.06
N LEU A 106 -0.21 -1.24 -27.18
CA LEU A 106 -1.11 -1.50 -26.06
C LEU A 106 -0.79 -2.80 -25.28
N SER A 107 0.14 -3.61 -25.77
CA SER A 107 0.54 -4.87 -25.12
C SER A 107 1.60 -4.70 -24.04
N TYR A 108 2.19 -3.53 -23.91
CA TYR A 108 3.21 -3.25 -22.90
C TYR A 108 2.56 -3.02 -21.53
N GLN A 109 2.94 -3.82 -20.55
CA GLN A 109 2.52 -3.69 -19.17
C GLN A 109 3.73 -3.43 -18.26
N THR A 110 3.67 -2.36 -17.50
CA THR A 110 4.68 -2.01 -16.51
C THR A 110 4.39 -2.70 -15.17
N PRO A 111 5.39 -2.79 -14.26
CA PRO A 111 5.12 -3.17 -12.87
C PRO A 111 4.07 -2.29 -12.18
N THR A 112 4.00 -1.01 -12.55
CA THR A 112 3.00 -0.05 -12.06
C THR A 112 1.60 -0.44 -12.50
N ASP A 113 1.39 -0.77 -13.79
CA ASP A 113 0.08 -1.23 -14.30
C ASP A 113 -0.40 -2.49 -13.57
N ARG A 114 0.51 -3.42 -13.29
CA ARG A 114 0.19 -4.61 -12.52
C ARG A 114 -0.23 -4.27 -11.09
N SER A 115 0.49 -3.36 -10.43
CA SER A 115 0.16 -2.91 -9.07
C SER A 115 -1.22 -2.26 -9.03
N TRP A 116 -1.51 -1.34 -9.94
CA TRP A 116 -2.81 -0.69 -10.08
C TRP A 116 -3.95 -1.68 -10.35
N LYS A 117 -3.74 -2.64 -11.24
CA LYS A 117 -4.75 -3.68 -11.53
C LYS A 117 -5.08 -4.50 -10.27
N LEU A 118 -4.07 -4.87 -9.49
CA LEU A 118 -4.27 -5.62 -8.25
C LEU A 118 -4.90 -4.76 -7.14
N GLN A 119 -4.54 -3.48 -7.06
CA GLN A 119 -5.17 -2.53 -6.15
C GLN A 119 -6.67 -2.41 -6.46
N ASN A 120 -7.05 -2.20 -7.73
CA ASN A 120 -8.45 -2.12 -8.14
C ASN A 120 -9.20 -3.42 -7.84
N LEU A 121 -8.57 -4.58 -8.07
CA LEU A 121 -9.15 -5.89 -7.75
C LEU A 121 -9.50 -6.02 -6.26
N ILE A 122 -8.63 -5.53 -5.37
CA ILE A 122 -8.86 -5.56 -3.92
C ILE A 122 -9.87 -4.48 -3.51
N SER A 123 -9.83 -3.29 -4.12
CA SER A 123 -10.82 -2.25 -3.90
C SER A 123 -12.23 -2.72 -4.26
N GLU A 124 -12.43 -3.35 -5.41
CA GLU A 124 -13.70 -3.94 -5.82
C GLU A 124 -14.19 -5.00 -4.84
N GLN A 125 -13.29 -5.87 -4.36
CA GLN A 125 -13.63 -6.87 -3.35
C GLN A 125 -14.05 -6.23 -2.04
N LEU A 126 -13.34 -5.21 -1.54
CA LEU A 126 -13.68 -4.51 -0.30
C LEU A 126 -15.00 -3.75 -0.44
N CYS A 127 -15.22 -3.02 -1.53
CA CYS A 127 -16.49 -2.36 -1.83
C CYS A 127 -17.65 -3.37 -1.88
N GLY A 128 -17.44 -4.53 -2.51
CA GLY A 128 -18.41 -5.63 -2.53
C GLY A 128 -18.73 -6.21 -1.14
N CYS A 129 -17.82 -6.06 -0.17
CA CYS A 129 -18.01 -6.41 1.24
C CYS A 129 -18.56 -5.26 2.09
N GLY A 130 -18.95 -4.13 1.48
CA GLY A 130 -19.54 -2.97 2.17
C GLY A 130 -18.54 -2.01 2.78
N PHE A 131 -17.28 -2.03 2.33
CA PHE A 131 -16.31 -1.00 2.69
C PHE A 131 -16.45 0.24 1.83
N ASN A 132 -16.15 1.39 2.43
CA ASN A 132 -16.00 2.66 1.74
C ASN A 132 -14.51 3.02 1.68
N GLU A 133 -14.05 3.46 0.51
CA GLU A 133 -12.73 4.04 0.39
C GLU A 133 -12.70 5.39 1.06
N ILE A 134 -11.66 5.63 1.86
CA ILE A 134 -11.37 6.95 2.42
C ILE A 134 -10.03 7.43 1.85
N MET A 135 -9.87 8.73 1.77
CA MET A 135 -8.64 9.36 1.28
C MET A 135 -8.30 10.53 2.21
N ASN A 136 -7.34 10.28 3.08
CA ASN A 136 -6.89 11.26 4.05
C ASN A 136 -5.63 11.99 3.58
N ASN A 137 -5.38 13.16 4.16
CA ASN A 137 -4.17 13.91 3.88
C ASN A 137 -2.92 13.14 4.32
N SER A 138 -1.86 13.21 3.52
CA SER A 138 -0.54 12.69 3.92
C SER A 138 0.11 13.53 5.02
N LEU A 139 -0.30 14.79 5.17
CA LEU A 139 0.11 15.64 6.28
C LEU A 139 -0.77 15.39 7.50
N THR A 140 -0.14 15.32 8.67
CA THR A 140 -0.78 15.06 9.96
C THR A 140 -0.06 15.83 11.06
N ARG A 141 -0.50 15.67 12.30
CA ARG A 141 0.09 16.31 13.46
C ARG A 141 1.12 15.39 14.13
N SER A 142 2.31 15.90 14.39
CA SER A 142 3.37 15.15 15.10
C SER A 142 2.98 14.73 16.51
N ALA A 143 2.06 15.46 17.15
CA ALA A 143 1.53 15.13 18.46
C ALA A 143 0.90 13.73 18.58
N TYR A 144 0.49 13.10 17.48
CA TYR A 144 0.04 11.71 17.49
C TYR A 144 1.15 10.72 17.81
N TYR A 145 2.39 11.08 17.55
CA TYR A 145 3.57 10.21 17.64
C TYR A 145 4.41 10.40 18.90
N THR A 146 4.12 11.45 19.72
CA THR A 146 4.94 11.85 20.87
C THR A 146 5.20 10.71 21.85
N ASP A 147 4.20 9.87 22.11
CA ASP A 147 4.30 8.77 23.09
C ASP A 147 4.27 7.38 22.43
N LEU A 148 4.62 7.26 21.17
CA LEU A 148 4.62 6.00 20.45
C LEU A 148 6.03 5.44 20.28
N SER A 149 6.18 4.15 20.60
CA SER A 149 7.42 3.42 20.39
C SER A 149 7.51 2.81 18.99
N VAL A 150 6.37 2.42 18.40
CA VAL A 150 6.32 1.80 17.04
C VAL A 150 6.53 2.85 15.95
N TYR A 151 6.00 4.04 16.20
CA TYR A 151 6.11 5.19 15.28
C TYR A 151 6.66 6.38 16.07
N PRO A 152 7.99 6.44 16.36
CA PRO A 152 8.55 7.51 17.17
C PRO A 152 8.43 8.87 16.49
N GLU A 153 8.19 9.93 17.27
CA GLU A 153 8.15 11.30 16.75
C GLU A 153 9.45 11.69 16.05
N ALA A 154 10.60 11.18 16.51
CA ALA A 154 11.91 11.41 15.89
C ALA A 154 12.00 10.89 14.44
N HIS A 155 11.13 9.98 14.05
CA HIS A 155 11.02 9.43 12.70
C HIS A 155 10.01 10.20 11.82
N CYS A 156 9.38 11.25 12.33
CA CYS A 156 8.51 12.08 11.51
C CYS A 156 9.31 12.90 10.49
N VAL A 157 8.84 12.90 9.24
CA VAL A 157 9.29 13.85 8.23
C VAL A 157 8.61 15.18 8.52
N MET A 158 9.35 16.09 9.19
CA MET A 158 8.83 17.39 9.61
C MET A 158 8.83 18.38 8.47
N LEU A 159 7.79 19.22 8.35
CA LEU A 159 7.74 20.32 7.40
C LEU A 159 8.49 21.54 7.93
N MET A 160 9.26 22.22 7.06
CA MET A 160 9.95 23.46 7.42
C MET A 160 8.97 24.62 7.70
N ASN A 161 7.92 24.73 6.89
CA ASN A 161 6.93 25.80 6.97
C ASN A 161 5.50 25.22 6.92
N PRO A 162 5.03 24.59 8.01
CA PRO A 162 3.69 24.00 8.04
C PRO A 162 2.61 25.08 8.02
N LEU A 163 1.48 24.82 7.33
CA LEU A 163 0.33 25.73 7.33
C LEU A 163 -0.34 25.82 8.70
N SER A 164 -0.26 24.78 9.50
CA SER A 164 -0.79 24.71 10.86
C SER A 164 -0.04 23.67 11.69
N ALA A 165 -0.18 23.74 13.02
CA ALA A 165 0.34 22.71 13.92
C ALA A 165 -0.31 21.33 13.70
N ASP A 166 -1.49 21.28 13.12
CA ASP A 166 -2.23 20.05 12.82
C ASP A 166 -1.76 19.36 11.52
N LEU A 167 -0.91 20.04 10.73
CA LEU A 167 -0.38 19.52 9.45
C LEU A 167 1.12 19.78 9.38
N ASN A 168 1.86 19.46 10.44
CA ASN A 168 3.27 19.80 10.61
C ASN A 168 4.24 18.67 10.23
N CYS A 169 3.76 17.46 10.00
CA CYS A 169 4.60 16.35 9.57
C CYS A 169 3.88 15.42 8.58
N MET A 170 4.65 14.56 7.90
CA MET A 170 4.09 13.51 7.07
C MET A 170 3.77 12.26 7.90
N ARG A 171 2.68 11.57 7.57
CA ARG A 171 2.19 10.39 8.29
C ARG A 171 3.15 9.20 8.20
N GLN A 172 3.42 8.55 9.35
CA GLN A 172 4.17 7.30 9.41
C GLN A 172 3.27 6.07 9.24
N THR A 173 1.96 6.22 9.44
CA THR A 173 0.94 5.16 9.36
C THR A 173 -0.39 5.75 8.86
N LEU A 174 -1.23 4.93 8.26
CA LEU A 174 -2.59 5.31 7.86
C LEU A 174 -3.56 5.38 9.05
N LEU A 175 -3.18 4.82 10.20
CA LEU A 175 -4.03 4.65 11.38
C LEU A 175 -4.80 5.91 11.76
N PHE A 176 -4.10 7.04 11.93
CA PHE A 176 -4.70 8.25 12.49
C PHE A 176 -5.71 8.91 11.55
N GLY A 177 -5.43 8.97 10.25
CA GLY A 177 -6.39 9.47 9.28
C GLY A 177 -7.71 8.67 9.26
N GLY A 178 -7.60 7.33 9.37
CA GLY A 178 -8.77 6.47 9.48
C GLY A 178 -9.51 6.65 10.81
N LEU A 179 -8.81 6.86 11.92
CA LEU A 179 -9.43 7.16 13.21
C LEU A 179 -10.15 8.52 13.19
N GLU A 180 -9.57 9.56 12.57
CA GLU A 180 -10.23 10.86 12.36
C GLU A 180 -11.50 10.69 11.52
N SER A 181 -11.48 9.87 10.48
CA SER A 181 -12.64 9.55 9.65
C SER A 181 -13.73 8.82 10.45
N ILE A 182 -13.35 7.89 11.34
CA ILE A 182 -14.29 7.20 12.25
C ILE A 182 -14.92 8.19 13.23
N GLU A 183 -14.12 9.02 13.88
CA GLU A 183 -14.59 10.05 14.81
C GLU A 183 -15.59 11.00 14.15
N HIS A 184 -15.26 11.49 12.95
CA HIS A 184 -16.11 12.36 12.17
C HIS A 184 -17.47 11.72 11.87
N ASN A 185 -17.51 10.45 11.49
CA ASN A 185 -18.75 9.72 11.22
C ASN A 185 -19.53 9.40 12.50
N MET A 186 -18.85 8.98 13.56
CA MET A 186 -19.44 8.68 14.87
C MET A 186 -20.18 9.90 15.43
N LYS A 187 -19.58 11.08 15.40
CA LYS A 187 -20.22 12.34 15.82
C LYS A 187 -21.49 12.68 15.04
N ARG A 188 -21.65 12.09 13.84
CA ARG A 188 -22.86 12.20 13.00
C ARG A 188 -23.81 11.02 13.15
N LYS A 189 -23.62 10.20 14.20
CA LYS A 189 -24.42 9.00 14.51
C LYS A 189 -24.30 7.90 13.45
N ASN A 190 -23.23 7.91 12.67
CA ASN A 190 -22.87 6.86 11.72
C ASN A 190 -21.63 6.11 12.26
N GLY A 191 -21.84 5.25 13.26
CA GLY A 191 -20.74 4.54 13.94
C GLY A 191 -20.45 3.14 13.40
N ASN A 192 -21.32 2.57 12.55
CA ASN A 192 -21.12 1.25 11.94
C ASN A 192 -20.39 1.42 10.61
N VAL A 193 -19.06 1.45 10.66
CA VAL A 193 -18.25 1.79 9.49
C VAL A 193 -17.23 0.71 9.15
N ARG A 194 -17.00 0.56 7.86
CA ARG A 194 -15.93 -0.23 7.26
C ARG A 194 -15.22 0.66 6.26
N PHE A 195 -13.97 0.98 6.56
CA PHE A 195 -13.15 1.86 5.74
C PHE A 195 -11.89 1.17 5.26
N TYR A 196 -11.41 1.55 4.09
CA TYR A 196 -10.08 1.22 3.61
C TYR A 196 -9.43 2.42 2.93
N GLU A 197 -8.12 2.46 2.95
CA GLU A 197 -7.31 3.47 2.28
C GLU A 197 -6.03 2.86 1.74
N PHE A 198 -5.73 3.17 0.48
CA PHE A 198 -4.39 2.99 -0.07
C PHE A 198 -3.62 4.30 0.00
N GLY A 199 -2.42 4.30 0.56
CA GLY A 199 -1.65 5.52 0.69
C GLY A 199 -0.19 5.31 1.07
N ASN A 200 0.62 6.32 0.76
CA ASN A 200 2.02 6.37 1.19
C ASN A 200 2.12 6.73 2.68
N CYS A 201 3.03 6.05 3.35
CA CYS A 201 3.53 6.38 4.68
C CYS A 201 5.01 6.71 4.58
N TYR A 202 5.48 7.62 5.41
CA TYR A 202 6.80 8.23 5.32
C TYR A 202 7.56 8.03 6.61
N ASP A 203 8.85 7.78 6.52
CA ASP A 203 9.74 7.58 7.65
C ASP A 203 11.05 8.34 7.44
N TYR A 204 11.55 8.95 8.49
CA TYR A 204 12.84 9.59 8.56
C TYR A 204 13.73 8.85 9.53
N ASN A 205 14.88 8.35 9.07
CA ASN A 205 15.88 7.74 9.91
C ASN A 205 17.26 8.33 9.63
N ILE A 206 17.77 9.10 10.61
CA ILE A 206 19.06 9.76 10.52
C ILE A 206 20.23 8.79 10.34
N ASP A 207 20.12 7.57 10.87
CA ASP A 207 21.16 6.54 10.77
C ASP A 207 21.38 6.06 9.33
N ASN A 208 20.39 6.27 8.45
CA ASN A 208 20.49 5.95 7.03
C ASN A 208 21.16 7.05 6.19
N LYS A 209 21.57 8.18 6.80
CA LYS A 209 22.19 9.29 6.08
C LYS A 209 23.49 8.87 5.43
N LYS A 210 23.66 9.22 4.15
CA LYS A 210 24.87 8.97 3.36
C LYS A 210 25.36 10.29 2.76
N GLU A 211 26.66 10.44 2.58
CA GLU A 211 27.26 11.65 2.02
C GLU A 211 26.90 11.83 0.53
N ASP A 212 26.85 10.73 -0.22
CA ASP A 212 26.59 10.73 -1.66
C ASP A 212 25.11 10.61 -2.05
N GLU A 213 24.20 10.48 -1.07
CA GLU A 213 22.77 10.22 -1.33
C GLU A 213 21.90 11.11 -0.43
N THR A 214 21.46 12.24 -0.98
CA THR A 214 20.78 13.33 -0.24
C THR A 214 19.47 12.87 0.44
N LEU A 215 18.80 11.84 -0.09
CA LEU A 215 17.51 11.37 0.41
C LEU A 215 17.57 10.02 1.13
N ALA A 216 18.76 9.47 1.39
CA ALA A 216 18.89 8.13 1.98
C ALA A 216 18.23 7.98 3.36
N GLN A 217 18.09 9.08 4.14
CA GLN A 217 17.42 9.10 5.43
C GLN A 217 15.89 9.08 5.34
N PHE A 218 15.31 9.29 4.16
CA PHE A 218 13.87 9.28 3.96
C PHE A 218 13.44 7.98 3.27
N SER A 219 12.31 7.43 3.69
CA SER A 219 11.73 6.28 3.02
C SER A 219 10.21 6.41 2.89
N GLU A 220 9.69 5.78 1.84
CA GLU A 220 8.26 5.71 1.57
C GLU A 220 7.83 4.25 1.47
N ASP A 221 6.67 3.93 2.05
CA ASP A 221 6.05 2.62 1.93
C ASP A 221 4.56 2.79 1.58
N TYR A 222 4.15 2.23 0.46
CA TYR A 222 2.75 2.24 0.05
C TYR A 222 2.00 1.16 0.78
N ARG A 223 0.93 1.51 1.48
CA ARG A 223 0.20 0.64 2.39
C ARG A 223 -1.29 0.60 2.10
N LEU A 224 -1.92 -0.47 2.54
CA LEU A 224 -3.37 -0.63 2.65
C LEU A 224 -3.76 -0.63 4.12
N GLY A 225 -4.52 0.38 4.54
CA GLY A 225 -5.18 0.44 5.84
C GLY A 225 -6.62 -0.06 5.73
N ILE A 226 -7.08 -0.79 6.75
CA ILE A 226 -8.43 -1.35 6.83
C ILE A 226 -8.96 -1.11 8.24
N TRP A 227 -10.13 -0.50 8.37
CA TRP A 227 -10.78 -0.20 9.65
C TRP A 227 -12.18 -0.79 9.67
N VAL A 228 -12.51 -1.41 10.78
CA VAL A 228 -13.86 -1.91 11.07
C VAL A 228 -14.26 -1.41 12.46
N ALA A 229 -15.43 -0.81 12.58
CA ALA A 229 -15.96 -0.32 13.85
C ALA A 229 -17.48 -0.43 13.91
N GLY A 230 -18.03 -0.51 15.12
CA GLY A 230 -19.46 -0.59 15.39
C GLY A 230 -20.04 -1.99 15.24
N ASN A 231 -21.25 -2.11 14.73
CA ASN A 231 -21.95 -3.37 14.54
C ASN A 231 -21.69 -3.96 13.15
N ARG A 232 -21.50 -5.27 13.12
CA ARG A 232 -21.49 -6.06 11.89
C ARG A 232 -22.88 -6.16 11.29
N VAL A 233 -23.88 -6.41 12.15
CA VAL A 233 -25.30 -6.46 11.78
C VAL A 233 -26.06 -5.54 12.72
N GLU A 234 -26.88 -4.67 12.18
CA GLU A 234 -27.79 -3.84 12.96
C GLU A 234 -29.07 -4.61 13.31
N ASN A 235 -29.63 -4.29 14.48
CA ASN A 235 -30.87 -4.88 14.95
C ASN A 235 -31.99 -4.70 13.92
N ASN A 236 -32.66 -5.80 13.60
CA ASN A 236 -33.83 -5.83 12.76
C ASN A 236 -34.77 -6.97 13.21
N TRP A 237 -35.92 -7.11 12.56
CA TRP A 237 -36.92 -8.10 12.93
C TRP A 237 -36.41 -9.55 12.88
N ALA A 238 -35.39 -9.84 12.08
CA ALA A 238 -34.84 -11.19 11.88
C ALA A 238 -33.54 -11.42 12.65
N HIS A 239 -32.87 -10.35 13.11
CA HIS A 239 -31.51 -10.46 13.66
C HIS A 239 -31.28 -9.43 14.77
N PRO A 240 -30.73 -9.82 15.94
CA PRO A 240 -30.27 -8.89 16.96
C PRO A 240 -29.00 -8.16 16.48
N ASP A 241 -28.63 -7.08 17.20
CA ASP A 241 -27.34 -6.43 17.02
C ASP A 241 -26.18 -7.45 17.18
N GLU A 242 -25.31 -7.48 16.19
CA GLU A 242 -24.06 -8.23 16.23
C GLU A 242 -22.89 -7.26 16.09
N LYS A 243 -22.03 -7.20 17.12
CA LYS A 243 -20.84 -6.36 17.10
C LYS A 243 -19.79 -6.90 16.12
N SER A 244 -19.09 -6.00 15.49
CA SER A 244 -17.87 -6.36 14.74
C SER A 244 -16.83 -6.97 15.68
N SER A 245 -15.90 -7.74 15.13
CA SER A 245 -14.87 -8.42 15.88
C SER A 245 -13.53 -8.45 15.16
N VAL A 246 -12.47 -8.75 15.89
CA VAL A 246 -11.14 -8.96 15.30
C VAL A 246 -11.13 -10.13 14.32
N TYR A 247 -12.01 -11.11 14.50
CA TYR A 247 -12.14 -12.27 13.60
C TYR A 247 -12.73 -11.86 12.26
N GLU A 248 -13.68 -10.93 12.25
CA GLU A 248 -14.22 -10.35 11.02
C GLU A 248 -13.10 -9.63 10.24
N LEU A 249 -12.32 -8.78 10.90
CA LEU A 249 -11.18 -8.11 10.28
C LEU A 249 -10.16 -9.13 9.74
N LYS A 250 -9.87 -10.20 10.52
CA LYS A 250 -8.94 -11.26 10.11
C LYS A 250 -9.41 -11.97 8.84
N ALA A 251 -10.72 -12.26 8.74
CA ALA A 251 -11.29 -12.88 7.54
C ALA A 251 -11.11 -12.00 6.30
N TYR A 252 -11.30 -10.68 6.41
CA TYR A 252 -11.03 -9.77 5.30
C TYR A 252 -9.55 -9.77 4.91
N VAL A 253 -8.64 -9.72 5.87
CA VAL A 253 -7.20 -9.77 5.64
C VAL A 253 -6.80 -11.08 4.95
N GLU A 254 -7.25 -12.22 5.44
CA GLU A 254 -6.98 -13.54 4.84
C GLU A 254 -7.52 -13.62 3.41
N ASN A 255 -8.72 -13.12 3.16
CA ASN A 255 -9.32 -13.09 1.83
C ASN A 255 -8.53 -12.20 0.86
N ILE A 256 -8.02 -11.05 1.32
CA ILE A 256 -7.17 -10.16 0.51
C ILE A 256 -5.86 -10.88 0.13
N LEU A 257 -5.18 -11.49 1.11
CA LEU A 257 -3.94 -12.22 0.88
C LEU A 257 -4.13 -13.37 -0.12
N ALA A 258 -5.20 -14.16 0.07
CA ALA A 258 -5.56 -15.26 -0.81
C ALA A 258 -5.91 -14.76 -2.23
N ARG A 259 -6.67 -13.66 -2.35
CA ARG A 259 -7.06 -13.07 -3.62
C ARG A 259 -5.86 -12.55 -4.41
N LEU A 260 -4.85 -12.02 -3.72
CA LEU A 260 -3.59 -11.61 -4.32
C LEU A 260 -2.70 -12.78 -4.74
N GLY A 261 -3.00 -14.00 -4.29
CA GLY A 261 -2.22 -15.20 -4.59
C GLY A 261 -1.08 -15.47 -3.62
N VAL A 262 -1.16 -14.92 -2.40
CA VAL A 262 -0.24 -15.29 -1.31
C VAL A 262 -0.52 -16.72 -0.88
N ASP A 263 0.53 -17.52 -0.74
CA ASP A 263 0.40 -18.89 -0.22
C ASP A 263 0.06 -18.87 1.28
N MET A 264 -1.23 -19.01 1.58
CA MET A 264 -1.76 -18.95 2.96
C MET A 264 -1.17 -20.00 3.90
N LYS A 265 -0.64 -21.11 3.36
CA LYS A 265 0.04 -22.13 4.17
C LYS A 265 1.39 -21.64 4.75
N ARG A 266 1.91 -20.57 4.17
CA ARG A 266 3.19 -19.95 4.58
C ARG A 266 2.99 -18.66 5.35
N VAL A 267 1.75 -18.18 5.51
CA VAL A 267 1.42 -17.00 6.31
C VAL A 267 1.38 -17.39 7.79
N ILE A 268 2.04 -16.61 8.61
CA ILE A 268 2.11 -16.78 10.06
C ILE A 268 1.51 -15.56 10.72
N PHE A 269 0.48 -15.77 11.53
CA PHE A 269 -0.08 -14.76 12.43
C PHE A 269 0.56 -14.95 13.81
N GLY A 270 1.53 -14.07 14.14
CA GLY A 270 2.25 -14.08 15.39
C GLY A 270 1.65 -13.08 16.40
N ASN A 271 1.73 -13.38 17.70
CA ASN A 271 1.33 -12.41 18.72
C ASN A 271 2.18 -11.15 18.62
N LEU A 272 1.53 -9.99 18.67
CA LEU A 272 2.15 -8.67 18.62
C LEU A 272 1.74 -7.86 19.85
N THR A 273 2.72 -7.47 20.65
CA THR A 273 2.55 -6.56 21.78
C THR A 273 3.24 -5.24 21.45
N ASN A 274 2.47 -4.17 21.37
CA ASN A 274 2.97 -2.82 21.10
C ASN A 274 1.98 -1.78 21.65
N ASP A 275 2.26 -0.51 21.42
CA ASP A 275 1.43 0.62 21.87
C ASP A 275 0.25 0.94 20.93
N ILE A 276 0.22 0.36 19.73
CA ILE A 276 -0.87 0.56 18.77
C ILE A 276 -2.09 -0.30 19.12
N TYR A 277 -1.87 -1.56 19.48
CA TYR A 277 -2.94 -2.53 19.72
C TYR A 277 -3.04 -2.92 21.19
N SER A 278 -4.26 -3.03 21.71
CA SER A 278 -4.51 -3.71 22.99
C SER A 278 -4.38 -5.23 22.88
N SER A 279 -4.63 -5.77 21.68
CA SER A 279 -4.38 -7.15 21.27
C SER A 279 -4.07 -7.13 19.79
N GLY A 280 -2.88 -7.56 19.40
CA GLY A 280 -2.39 -7.45 18.04
C GLY A 280 -1.80 -8.74 17.50
N LEU A 281 -1.77 -8.84 16.18
CA LEU A 281 -1.11 -9.89 15.43
C LEU A 281 -0.15 -9.27 14.39
N SER A 282 1.04 -9.82 14.28
CA SER A 282 1.93 -9.60 13.14
C SER A 282 1.59 -10.59 12.03
N ILE A 283 1.69 -10.15 10.79
CA ILE A 283 1.43 -10.97 9.61
C ILE A 283 2.75 -11.11 8.87
N THR A 284 3.31 -12.32 8.89
CA THR A 284 4.62 -12.62 8.29
C THR A 284 4.53 -13.83 7.37
N THR A 285 5.46 -13.94 6.44
CA THR A 285 5.63 -15.16 5.64
C THR A 285 6.61 -16.12 6.31
N GLY A 286 6.60 -17.38 5.92
CA GLY A 286 7.58 -18.36 6.37
C GLY A 286 9.04 -18.00 6.07
N SER A 287 9.31 -17.05 5.18
CA SER A 287 10.64 -16.49 4.90
C SER A 287 11.00 -15.32 5.84
N GLY A 288 10.12 -14.96 6.78
CA GLY A 288 10.34 -13.84 7.70
C GLY A 288 9.97 -12.46 7.14
N ARG A 289 9.39 -12.37 5.93
CA ARG A 289 8.94 -11.09 5.37
C ARG A 289 7.70 -10.61 6.12
N GLN A 290 7.77 -9.39 6.66
CA GLN A 290 6.63 -8.73 7.28
C GLN A 290 5.68 -8.21 6.19
N LEU A 291 4.45 -8.69 6.20
CA LEU A 291 3.40 -8.24 5.29
C LEU A 291 2.54 -7.14 5.91
N GLY A 292 2.40 -7.15 7.23
CA GLY A 292 1.60 -6.16 7.94
C GLY A 292 1.32 -6.53 9.39
N THR A 293 0.38 -5.81 9.98
CA THR A 293 -0.12 -6.01 11.34
C THR A 293 -1.63 -5.84 11.38
N MET A 294 -2.27 -6.43 12.38
CA MET A 294 -3.70 -6.23 12.65
C MET A 294 -4.03 -6.38 14.12
N GLY A 295 -5.14 -5.82 14.55
CA GLY A 295 -5.59 -5.99 15.94
C GLY A 295 -6.68 -5.03 16.36
N ILE A 296 -6.88 -4.96 17.68
CA ILE A 296 -7.81 -4.03 18.33
C ILE A 296 -7.01 -2.79 18.71
N VAL A 297 -7.38 -1.62 18.19
CA VAL A 297 -6.69 -0.36 18.48
C VAL A 297 -6.73 -0.08 19.99
N SER A 298 -5.59 0.32 20.57
CA SER A 298 -5.44 0.55 22.00
C SER A 298 -6.40 1.65 22.49
N LYS A 299 -6.88 1.50 23.72
CA LYS A 299 -7.79 2.47 24.35
C LYS A 299 -7.16 3.87 24.45
N LYS A 300 -5.83 3.94 24.63
CA LYS A 300 -5.09 5.21 24.67
C LYS A 300 -5.29 5.99 23.37
N LEU A 301 -5.07 5.35 22.21
CA LEU A 301 -5.18 5.98 20.90
C LEU A 301 -6.63 6.37 20.55
N ARG A 302 -7.58 5.49 20.85
CA ARG A 302 -9.00 5.80 20.62
C ARG A 302 -9.46 7.01 21.42
N LYS A 303 -9.01 7.13 22.69
CA LYS A 303 -9.34 8.27 23.55
C LYS A 303 -8.73 9.60 23.07
N MET A 304 -7.60 9.59 22.38
CA MET A 304 -7.01 10.81 21.80
C MET A 304 -7.97 11.48 20.78
N LEU A 305 -8.89 10.71 20.21
CA LEU A 305 -9.86 11.14 19.20
C LEU A 305 -11.32 10.97 19.67
N ASP A 306 -11.55 10.89 20.99
CA ASP A 306 -12.88 10.73 21.57
C ASP A 306 -13.70 9.54 21.04
N ILE A 307 -13.02 8.44 20.69
CA ILE A 307 -13.66 7.22 20.19
C ILE A 307 -13.85 6.24 21.33
N ASP A 308 -15.10 6.04 21.77
CA ASP A 308 -15.44 5.14 22.88
C ASP A 308 -15.61 3.68 22.45
N MET A 309 -15.99 3.43 21.19
CA MET A 309 -16.16 2.08 20.67
C MET A 309 -14.84 1.39 20.34
N GLU A 310 -14.86 0.06 20.22
CA GLU A 310 -13.72 -0.69 19.71
C GLU A 310 -13.54 -0.42 18.22
N VAL A 311 -12.29 -0.26 17.82
CA VAL A 311 -11.87 -0.13 16.44
C VAL A 311 -10.90 -1.26 16.12
N TYR A 312 -11.19 -2.02 15.10
CA TYR A 312 -10.34 -3.08 14.56
C TYR A 312 -9.59 -2.51 13.36
N TYR A 313 -8.29 -2.64 13.38
CA TYR A 313 -7.40 -2.05 12.37
C TYR A 313 -6.42 -3.06 11.84
N ALA A 314 -6.21 -3.07 10.53
CA ALA A 314 -5.12 -3.76 9.88
C ALA A 314 -4.38 -2.80 8.95
N GLU A 315 -3.05 -2.93 8.90
CA GLU A 315 -2.19 -2.21 7.97
C GLU A 315 -1.27 -3.20 7.26
N LEU A 316 -1.37 -3.23 5.93
CA LEU A 316 -0.60 -4.13 5.08
C LEU A 316 0.35 -3.31 4.21
N SER A 317 1.64 -3.68 4.17
CA SER A 317 2.58 -3.10 3.23
C SER A 317 2.30 -3.62 1.83
N TRP A 318 1.72 -2.77 0.98
CA TRP A 318 1.47 -3.10 -0.41
C TRP A 318 2.75 -3.39 -1.17
N THR A 319 3.81 -2.64 -0.85
CA THR A 319 5.15 -2.87 -1.41
C THR A 319 5.69 -4.27 -1.12
N GLN A 320 5.54 -4.76 0.11
CA GLN A 320 5.98 -6.12 0.47
C GLN A 320 5.07 -7.20 -0.12
N LEU A 321 3.77 -6.94 -0.21
CA LEU A 321 2.82 -7.83 -0.87
C LEU A 321 3.18 -7.99 -2.36
N MET A 322 3.47 -6.90 -3.07
CA MET A 322 3.88 -6.99 -4.49
C MET A 322 5.18 -7.78 -4.67
N LYS A 323 6.13 -7.67 -3.73
CA LYS A 323 7.35 -8.49 -3.74
C LYS A 323 7.04 -9.97 -3.48
N GLU A 324 6.13 -10.29 -2.56
CA GLU A 324 5.77 -11.67 -2.21
C GLU A 324 5.09 -12.39 -3.37
N ILE A 325 4.13 -11.71 -4.03
CA ILE A 325 3.35 -12.31 -5.13
C ILE A 325 4.06 -12.23 -6.49
N LYS A 326 5.29 -11.72 -6.58
CA LYS A 326 6.01 -11.55 -7.86
C LYS A 326 6.09 -12.85 -8.66
N LYS A 327 6.22 -13.99 -7.98
CA LYS A 327 6.32 -15.33 -8.56
C LYS A 327 5.04 -16.15 -8.43
N ALA A 328 3.97 -15.58 -7.88
CA ALA A 328 2.70 -16.28 -7.74
C ALA A 328 2.12 -16.63 -9.12
N LYS A 329 1.71 -17.88 -9.27
CA LYS A 329 1.05 -18.38 -10.47
C LYS A 329 -0.32 -18.92 -10.08
N VAL A 330 -1.34 -18.48 -10.79
CA VAL A 330 -2.67 -19.08 -10.68
C VAL A 330 -2.64 -20.40 -11.45
N THR A 331 -2.92 -21.51 -10.73
CA THR A 331 -3.01 -22.84 -11.32
C THR A 331 -4.44 -23.34 -11.18
N PHE A 332 -4.97 -23.89 -12.25
CA PHE A 332 -6.26 -24.58 -12.22
C PHE A 332 -6.06 -26.00 -11.70
N SER A 333 -6.95 -26.44 -10.83
CA SER A 333 -7.12 -27.84 -10.47
C SER A 333 -8.59 -28.21 -10.51
N GLU A 334 -8.91 -29.41 -10.98
CA GLU A 334 -10.28 -29.91 -10.96
C GLU A 334 -10.78 -30.07 -9.52
N ILE A 335 -12.06 -29.78 -9.32
CA ILE A 335 -12.72 -30.05 -8.03
C ILE A 335 -12.78 -31.57 -7.84
N SER A 336 -12.41 -32.03 -6.65
CA SER A 336 -12.46 -33.47 -6.33
C SER A 336 -13.87 -34.03 -6.53
N LYS A 337 -13.95 -35.16 -7.23
CA LYS A 337 -15.20 -35.93 -7.42
C LYS A 337 -15.54 -36.79 -6.20
N PHE A 338 -14.61 -36.91 -5.26
CA PHE A 338 -14.77 -37.76 -4.07
C PHE A 338 -15.17 -36.92 -2.87
N PRO A 339 -16.15 -37.35 -2.06
CA PRO A 339 -16.64 -36.55 -0.94
C PRO A 339 -15.59 -36.43 0.16
N ALA A 340 -15.57 -35.25 0.80
CA ALA A 340 -14.80 -35.03 2.02
C ALA A 340 -15.53 -35.68 3.21
N VAL A 341 -14.77 -36.19 4.17
CA VAL A 341 -15.27 -36.73 5.42
C VAL A 341 -14.92 -35.84 6.57
N LYS A 342 -15.90 -35.44 7.36
CA LYS A 342 -15.77 -34.65 8.57
C LYS A 342 -15.75 -35.55 9.80
N ARG A 343 -14.82 -35.32 10.74
CA ARG A 343 -14.79 -35.93 12.08
C ARG A 343 -14.51 -34.85 13.11
N ASP A 344 -15.15 -34.96 14.26
CA ASP A 344 -15.06 -33.98 15.35
C ASP A 344 -14.38 -34.61 16.57
N LEU A 345 -13.59 -33.82 17.29
CA LEU A 345 -13.04 -34.15 18.59
C LEU A 345 -13.30 -33.02 19.56
N ALA A 346 -13.70 -33.33 20.77
CA ALA A 346 -13.72 -32.41 21.89
C ALA A 346 -12.43 -32.58 22.70
N LEU A 347 -11.60 -31.54 22.73
CA LEU A 347 -10.27 -31.54 23.32
C LEU A 347 -10.27 -30.70 24.58
N LEU A 348 -9.93 -31.28 25.73
CA LEU A 348 -9.65 -30.55 26.97
C LEU A 348 -8.16 -30.17 26.98
N LEU A 349 -7.87 -28.87 27.05
CA LEU A 349 -6.55 -28.29 26.90
C LEU A 349 -6.26 -27.26 28.01
N ASP A 350 -5.00 -26.96 28.25
CA ASP A 350 -4.63 -25.81 29.06
C ASP A 350 -5.05 -24.48 28.40
N LYS A 351 -5.44 -23.49 29.20
CA LYS A 351 -5.87 -22.17 28.68
C LYS A 351 -4.80 -21.49 27.83
N SER A 352 -3.52 -21.74 28.10
CA SER A 352 -2.39 -21.18 27.36
C SER A 352 -2.24 -21.73 25.94
N VAL A 353 -2.75 -22.95 25.65
CA VAL A 353 -2.61 -23.58 24.34
C VAL A 353 -3.42 -22.82 23.30
N GLN A 354 -2.79 -22.40 22.23
CA GLN A 354 -3.45 -21.69 21.12
C GLN A 354 -3.99 -22.68 20.08
N PHE A 355 -5.10 -22.32 19.42
CA PHE A 355 -5.68 -23.16 18.37
C PHE A 355 -4.68 -23.41 17.21
N SER A 356 -3.85 -22.44 16.89
CA SER A 356 -2.79 -22.58 15.88
C SER A 356 -1.80 -23.71 16.15
N GLU A 357 -1.57 -24.06 17.43
CA GLU A 357 -0.73 -25.20 17.80
C GLU A 357 -1.45 -26.53 17.53
N VAL A 358 -2.75 -26.58 17.85
CA VAL A 358 -3.62 -27.74 17.55
C VAL A 358 -3.67 -27.95 16.04
N GLU A 359 -3.94 -26.90 15.29
CA GLU A 359 -4.02 -26.93 13.81
C GLU A 359 -2.71 -27.42 13.18
N LYS A 360 -1.57 -26.88 13.64
CA LYS A 360 -0.24 -27.24 13.15
C LYS A 360 0.05 -28.72 13.40
N ILE A 361 -0.18 -29.21 14.62
CA ILE A 361 0.07 -30.60 14.97
C ILE A 361 -0.83 -31.55 14.16
N ALA A 362 -2.09 -31.19 13.99
CA ALA A 362 -3.03 -31.96 13.20
C ALA A 362 -2.60 -32.02 11.71
N LYS A 363 -2.29 -30.91 11.10
CA LYS A 363 -1.79 -30.81 9.72
C LYS A 363 -0.48 -31.58 9.52
N ASP A 364 0.44 -31.51 10.49
CA ASP A 364 1.69 -32.26 10.45
C ASP A 364 1.48 -33.78 10.63
N SER A 365 0.37 -34.22 11.22
CA SER A 365 0.03 -35.64 11.38
C SER A 365 -0.32 -36.30 10.05
N ASP A 366 -1.05 -35.61 9.16
CA ASP A 366 -1.32 -36.05 7.80
C ASP A 366 -1.50 -34.88 6.84
N ARG A 367 -0.44 -34.55 6.11
CA ARG A 367 -0.42 -33.42 5.15
C ARG A 367 -1.16 -33.71 3.84
N LYS A 368 -1.43 -34.99 3.55
CA LYS A 368 -2.00 -35.40 2.27
C LYS A 368 -3.52 -35.46 2.32
N LEU A 369 -4.06 -36.11 3.33
CA LEU A 369 -5.48 -36.40 3.43
C LEU A 369 -6.23 -35.40 4.29
N LEU A 370 -5.60 -34.81 5.31
CA LEU A 370 -6.21 -33.75 6.12
C LEU A 370 -6.16 -32.41 5.36
N LYS A 371 -7.30 -31.95 4.89
CA LYS A 371 -7.41 -30.71 4.09
C LYS A 371 -7.63 -29.48 4.95
N GLU A 372 -8.50 -29.60 5.99
CA GLU A 372 -8.88 -28.48 6.83
C GLU A 372 -9.05 -28.91 8.29
N VAL A 373 -8.74 -27.99 9.20
CA VAL A 373 -8.99 -28.11 10.65
C VAL A 373 -9.75 -26.86 11.06
N SER A 374 -10.94 -27.03 11.63
CA SER A 374 -11.84 -25.93 12.00
C SER A 374 -12.22 -26.00 13.47
N LEU A 375 -12.16 -24.87 14.16
CA LEU A 375 -12.62 -24.72 15.54
C LEU A 375 -14.07 -24.21 15.50
N PHE A 376 -15.02 -25.01 15.97
CA PHE A 376 -16.43 -24.63 15.93
C PHE A 376 -17.06 -24.30 17.27
N ASP A 377 -16.40 -24.66 18.39
CA ASP A 377 -16.83 -24.26 19.73
C ASP A 377 -15.65 -24.13 20.69
N VAL A 378 -15.74 -23.14 21.57
CA VAL A 378 -14.79 -22.87 22.68
C VAL A 378 -15.56 -22.74 23.96
N TYR A 379 -15.36 -23.67 24.87
CA TYR A 379 -16.02 -23.62 26.17
C TYR A 379 -15.01 -23.36 27.29
N GLU A 380 -15.27 -22.29 28.06
CA GLU A 380 -14.56 -21.93 29.28
C GLU A 380 -15.58 -21.71 30.39
N GLY A 381 -15.90 -22.75 31.16
CA GLY A 381 -16.96 -22.66 32.14
C GLY A 381 -16.70 -23.45 33.40
N LYS A 382 -17.62 -23.34 34.36
CA LYS A 382 -17.52 -23.91 35.73
C LYS A 382 -17.43 -25.45 35.76
N ASN A 383 -17.78 -26.11 34.66
CA ASN A 383 -17.76 -27.58 34.56
C ASN A 383 -16.42 -28.13 34.02
N LEU A 384 -15.38 -27.30 33.96
CA LEU A 384 -14.04 -27.71 33.58
C LEU A 384 -13.08 -27.56 34.79
N PRO A 385 -12.01 -28.38 34.83
CA PRO A 385 -10.93 -28.19 35.79
C PRO A 385 -10.33 -26.77 35.71
N ALA A 386 -9.90 -26.23 36.83
CA ALA A 386 -9.28 -24.90 36.88
C ALA A 386 -8.07 -24.83 35.91
N GLY A 387 -7.98 -23.76 35.14
CA GLY A 387 -6.89 -23.56 34.17
C GLY A 387 -7.07 -24.30 32.84
N LYS A 388 -8.20 -25.00 32.62
CA LYS A 388 -8.50 -25.72 31.37
C LYS A 388 -9.59 -25.01 30.57
N LYS A 389 -9.58 -25.31 29.26
CA LYS A 389 -10.62 -24.96 28.29
C LYS A 389 -10.92 -26.16 27.38
N SER A 390 -12.08 -26.16 26.76
CA SER A 390 -12.46 -27.18 25.79
C SER A 390 -12.55 -26.59 24.40
N TYR A 391 -11.87 -27.20 23.45
CA TYR A 391 -12.01 -26.91 22.03
C TYR A 391 -12.80 -28.03 21.34
N ALA A 392 -13.86 -27.67 20.62
CA ALA A 392 -14.53 -28.59 19.72
C ALA A 392 -13.99 -28.34 18.29
N VAL A 393 -13.26 -29.32 17.79
CA VAL A 393 -12.48 -29.20 16.54
C VAL A 393 -12.98 -30.19 15.50
N SER A 394 -13.23 -29.70 14.30
CA SER A 394 -13.58 -30.50 13.13
C SER A 394 -12.34 -30.74 12.24
N PHE A 395 -12.20 -31.94 11.77
CA PHE A 395 -11.14 -32.36 10.86
C PHE A 395 -11.79 -32.82 9.54
N PHE A 396 -11.42 -32.14 8.44
CA PHE A 396 -11.95 -32.47 7.10
C PHE A 396 -10.88 -33.20 6.31
N MET A 397 -11.19 -34.44 5.94
CA MET A 397 -10.31 -35.37 5.23
C MET A 397 -10.84 -35.69 3.85
N GLN A 398 -9.99 -35.66 2.84
CA GLN A 398 -10.34 -35.95 1.46
C GLN A 398 -9.14 -36.52 0.70
N ASP A 399 -9.40 -37.54 -0.13
CA ASP A 399 -8.46 -38.02 -1.15
C ASP A 399 -8.97 -37.56 -2.53
N GLU A 400 -8.10 -37.04 -3.35
CA GLU A 400 -8.45 -36.55 -4.70
C GLU A 400 -8.62 -37.67 -5.71
N SER A 401 -8.15 -38.88 -5.38
CA SER A 401 -8.12 -40.04 -6.28
C SER A 401 -9.15 -41.12 -5.95
N LYS A 402 -9.67 -41.13 -4.72
CA LYS A 402 -10.62 -42.17 -4.28
C LYS A 402 -11.42 -41.76 -3.04
N THR A 403 -12.55 -42.44 -2.80
CA THR A 403 -13.31 -42.31 -1.54
C THR A 403 -12.53 -42.93 -0.39
N LEU A 404 -12.43 -42.20 0.74
CA LEU A 404 -11.80 -42.71 1.97
C LEU A 404 -12.69 -43.78 2.60
N ASN A 405 -12.07 -44.84 3.11
CA ASN A 405 -12.76 -45.85 3.90
C ASN A 405 -12.60 -45.61 5.41
N ASP A 406 -13.51 -46.17 6.23
CA ASP A 406 -13.53 -45.94 7.67
C ASP A 406 -12.19 -46.30 8.36
N LYS A 407 -11.55 -47.40 7.94
CA LYS A 407 -10.24 -47.81 8.50
C LYS A 407 -9.16 -46.74 8.29
N GLN A 408 -9.14 -46.10 7.13
CA GLN A 408 -8.18 -45.01 6.84
C GLN A 408 -8.49 -43.79 7.69
N ILE A 409 -9.76 -43.40 7.79
CA ILE A 409 -10.24 -42.29 8.58
C ILE A 409 -9.88 -42.48 10.04
N ASP A 410 -10.20 -43.64 10.62
CA ASP A 410 -9.92 -43.96 12.01
C ASP A 410 -8.42 -43.95 12.32
N ALA A 411 -7.58 -44.46 11.41
CA ALA A 411 -6.14 -44.44 11.55
C ALA A 411 -5.59 -43.01 11.58
N ILE A 412 -6.09 -42.11 10.72
CA ILE A 412 -5.68 -40.69 10.70
C ILE A 412 -6.14 -40.01 11.99
N MET A 413 -7.39 -40.20 12.39
CA MET A 413 -7.93 -39.57 13.62
C MET A 413 -7.18 -40.06 14.87
N LYS A 414 -6.88 -41.35 14.98
CA LYS A 414 -6.07 -41.88 16.08
C LYS A 414 -4.67 -41.30 16.10
N LYS A 415 -4.04 -41.09 14.94
CA LYS A 415 -2.71 -40.45 14.84
C LYS A 415 -2.75 -39.00 15.27
N ILE A 416 -3.78 -38.25 14.82
CA ILE A 416 -3.98 -36.85 15.23
C ILE A 416 -4.18 -36.77 16.73
N GLN A 417 -5.07 -37.57 17.29
CA GLN A 417 -5.36 -37.64 18.72
C GLN A 417 -4.09 -37.90 19.53
N THR A 418 -3.36 -38.97 19.20
CA THR A 418 -2.10 -39.34 19.90
C THR A 418 -1.08 -38.22 19.87
N ASN A 419 -0.93 -37.54 18.72
CA ASN A 419 0.01 -36.41 18.61
C ASN A 419 -0.42 -35.20 19.44
N LEU A 420 -1.72 -34.91 19.52
CA LEU A 420 -2.25 -33.84 20.36
C LEU A 420 -2.11 -34.16 21.87
N GLU A 421 -2.38 -35.41 22.27
CA GLU A 421 -2.17 -35.88 23.63
C GLU A 421 -0.70 -35.77 24.06
N GLN A 422 0.23 -36.23 23.21
CA GLN A 422 1.66 -36.24 23.51
C GLN A 422 2.28 -34.85 23.52
N LYS A 423 1.89 -33.97 22.59
CA LYS A 423 2.56 -32.66 22.42
C LYS A 423 1.92 -31.53 23.21
N LEU A 424 0.61 -31.59 23.44
CA LEU A 424 -0.15 -30.55 24.12
C LEU A 424 -0.80 -31.02 25.43
N GLY A 425 -0.64 -32.26 25.80
CA GLY A 425 -1.35 -32.82 26.97
C GLY A 425 -2.87 -32.78 26.81
N ALA A 426 -3.37 -32.81 25.57
CA ALA A 426 -4.80 -32.82 25.27
C ALA A 426 -5.47 -34.08 25.85
N GLN A 427 -6.69 -33.95 26.36
CA GLN A 427 -7.51 -35.05 26.79
C GLN A 427 -8.83 -35.03 26.00
N LEU A 428 -9.31 -36.17 25.61
CA LEU A 428 -10.65 -36.27 25.03
C LEU A 428 -11.71 -36.01 26.10
N ARG A 429 -12.75 -35.28 25.74
CA ARG A 429 -13.89 -34.99 26.60
C ARG A 429 -15.13 -35.76 26.14
#